data_3d605566c0fa783736e2275f251b77e7
#
_entry.id   3d605566c0fa783736e2275f251b77e7
#
_cell.length_a   1.000
_cell.length_b   1.000
_cell.length_c   1.000
_cell.angle_alpha   90.00
_cell.angle_beta   90.00
_cell.angle_gamma   90.00
#
_symmetry.space_group_name_H-M   'P 1'
#
loop_
_entity.id
_entity.type
_entity.pdbx_description
1 polymer ?
#
loop_
_entity_poly.entity_id
_entity_poly.type
_entity_poly.pdbx_seq_one_letter_code
_entity_poly.pdbx_strand_id
1 'polypeptide(L)'
;ETQEAKARRTSLDYMVVGIPVGKVGIGFGLIPYSSVGYKIGRTAYVTNNNNDTIRSIISRYNGIGGVNKVFLGFGYRLTKNINIGGDLQYNFGTIETKSLQYQTDLQYGSRENNVSDLRGVNFDLGITYQTKVNSKYSFFSSLAYTPEAALNSGNTRNIEIVQLLSTSAVSVIERQNISVEDTKIKLPS
;
A
#
# COMPACT_ATOMS: atom_id res chain seq x y z
N GLU A 1 -26.87 22.41 -1.78
CA GLU A 1 -26.36 22.35 -0.40
C GLU A 1 -25.09 21.50 -0.37
N THR A 2 -23.98 22.15 -0.10
CA THR A 2 -22.67 21.50 0.08
C THR A 2 -22.61 20.98 1.51
N GLN A 3 -22.73 19.67 1.72
CA GLN A 3 -22.48 19.07 3.03
C GLN A 3 -20.97 18.92 3.23
N GLU A 4 -20.40 19.70 4.14
CA GLU A 4 -19.04 19.51 4.62
C GLU A 4 -18.96 18.27 5.51
N ALA A 5 -18.33 17.20 5.02
CA ALA A 5 -18.01 16.02 5.82
C ALA A 5 -16.59 16.15 6.38
N LYS A 6 -16.47 16.30 7.71
CA LYS A 6 -15.17 16.25 8.41
C LYS A 6 -14.78 14.80 8.67
N ALA A 7 -13.81 14.28 7.95
CA ALA A 7 -13.19 13.01 8.25
C ALA A 7 -12.01 13.23 9.20
N ARG A 8 -12.02 12.56 10.39
CA ARG A 8 -10.88 12.49 11.30
C ARG A 8 -10.27 11.10 11.20
N ARG A 9 -8.98 11.03 10.92
CA ARG A 9 -8.22 9.79 10.94
C ARG A 9 -7.01 9.97 11.86
N THR A 10 -6.85 9.08 12.82
CA THR A 10 -5.60 8.96 13.59
C THR A 10 -4.85 7.76 13.05
N SER A 11 -3.62 7.97 12.61
CA SER A 11 -2.72 6.91 12.13
C SER A 11 -1.36 7.10 12.79
N LEU A 12 -0.68 5.99 13.08
CA LEU A 12 0.74 6.01 13.40
C LEU A 12 1.50 6.17 12.10
N ASP A 13 2.18 7.30 11.92
CA ASP A 13 2.90 7.56 10.68
C ASP A 13 4.23 6.79 10.66
N TYR A 14 5.01 6.85 11.74
CA TYR A 14 6.22 6.05 11.88
C TYR A 14 6.66 6.01 13.35
N MET A 15 7.43 5.01 13.69
CA MET A 15 8.14 4.91 14.98
C MET A 15 9.55 4.43 14.71
N VAL A 16 10.55 5.20 15.13
CA VAL A 16 11.97 4.88 14.94
C VAL A 16 12.72 5.15 16.21
N VAL A 17 13.56 4.19 16.60
CA VAL A 17 14.46 4.31 17.76
C VAL A 17 15.88 4.06 17.31
N GLY A 18 16.80 4.95 17.70
CA GLY A 18 18.22 4.82 17.43
C GLY A 18 19.02 4.83 18.72
N ILE A 19 19.92 3.86 18.87
CA ILE A 19 20.75 3.68 20.06
C ILE A 19 22.22 3.76 19.65
N PRO A 20 22.94 4.82 19.98
CA PRO A 20 24.37 4.90 19.78
C PRO A 20 25.15 4.18 20.89
N VAL A 21 26.05 3.28 20.53
CA VAL A 21 26.93 2.54 21.44
C VAL A 21 28.38 2.65 20.96
N GLY A 22 29.07 3.68 21.43
CA GLY A 22 30.47 3.94 21.05
C GLY A 22 30.66 4.21 19.55
N LYS A 23 31.25 3.27 18.81
CA LYS A 23 31.42 3.36 17.35
C LYS A 23 30.27 2.72 16.56
N VAL A 24 29.35 2.07 17.25
CA VAL A 24 28.21 1.34 16.69
C VAL A 24 26.93 2.14 16.88
N GLY A 25 26.06 2.15 15.91
CA GLY A 25 24.68 2.61 16.01
C GLY A 25 23.74 1.47 15.65
N ILE A 26 22.71 1.28 16.46
CA ILE A 26 21.63 0.33 16.16
C ILE A 26 20.35 1.13 16.04
N GLY A 27 19.59 0.87 14.99
CA GLY A 27 18.30 1.51 14.75
C GLY A 27 17.23 0.47 14.48
N PHE A 28 16.04 0.69 14.98
CA PHE A 28 14.89 -0.14 14.63
C PHE A 28 13.63 0.71 14.56
N GLY A 29 12.67 0.24 13.79
CA GLY A 29 11.44 1.00 13.67
C GLY A 29 10.40 0.34 12.78
N LEU A 30 9.25 1.01 12.73
CA LEU A 30 8.12 0.68 11.88
C LEU A 30 7.79 1.92 11.05
N ILE A 31 7.69 1.73 9.74
CA ILE A 31 7.41 2.81 8.78
C ILE A 31 6.37 2.31 7.79
N PRO A 32 5.32 3.10 7.47
CA PRO A 32 4.45 2.80 6.33
C PRO A 32 5.26 2.89 5.03
N TYR A 33 5.22 1.83 4.23
CA TYR A 33 5.91 1.78 2.94
C TYR A 33 5.02 2.29 1.80
N SER A 34 3.76 1.85 1.80
CA SER A 34 2.75 2.31 0.85
C SER A 34 1.37 2.28 1.49
N SER A 35 0.45 3.09 0.96
CA SER A 35 -0.95 3.06 1.38
C SER A 35 -1.87 3.16 0.17
N VAL A 36 -2.97 2.42 0.23
CA VAL A 36 -4.04 2.46 -0.75
C VAL A 36 -5.30 2.96 -0.05
N GLY A 37 -5.93 3.99 -0.63
CA GLY A 37 -7.17 4.53 -0.10
C GLY A 37 -7.92 5.29 -1.19
N TYR A 38 -8.87 4.62 -1.87
CA TYR A 38 -9.72 5.27 -2.86
C TYR A 38 -11.15 4.76 -2.81
N LYS A 39 -12.07 5.61 -3.21
CA LYS A 39 -13.49 5.29 -3.41
C LYS A 39 -13.97 6.03 -4.64
N ILE A 40 -14.25 5.28 -5.70
CA ILE A 40 -14.63 5.82 -7.00
C ILE A 40 -16.00 5.30 -7.37
N GLY A 41 -16.90 6.17 -7.78
CA GLY A 41 -18.19 5.84 -8.36
C GLY A 41 -18.26 6.28 -9.82
N ARG A 42 -18.82 5.43 -10.66
CA ARG A 42 -19.11 5.73 -12.07
C ARG A 42 -20.54 5.33 -12.38
N THR A 43 -21.27 6.19 -13.07
CA THR A 43 -22.58 5.87 -13.65
C THR A 43 -22.49 5.99 -15.17
N ALA A 44 -22.86 4.95 -15.88
CA ALA A 44 -23.00 4.95 -17.33
C ALA A 44 -24.47 4.82 -17.67
N TYR A 45 -24.95 5.65 -18.59
CA TYR A 45 -26.32 5.64 -19.06
C TYR A 45 -26.41 4.91 -20.39
N VAL A 46 -27.38 4.01 -20.50
CA VAL A 46 -27.73 3.36 -21.76
C VAL A 46 -28.97 4.06 -22.29
N THR A 47 -28.88 4.67 -23.47
CA THR A 47 -29.95 5.44 -24.11
C THR A 47 -30.52 4.68 -25.31
N ASN A 48 -31.78 4.96 -25.64
CA ASN A 48 -32.40 4.49 -26.88
C ASN A 48 -32.08 5.44 -28.06
N ASN A 49 -32.60 5.13 -29.25
CA ASN A 49 -32.43 5.96 -30.45
C ASN A 49 -33.02 7.38 -30.32
N ASN A 50 -33.90 7.60 -29.36
CA ASN A 50 -34.51 8.90 -29.07
C ASN A 50 -33.76 9.68 -27.97
N ASN A 51 -32.60 9.22 -27.54
CA ASN A 51 -31.80 9.80 -26.44
C ASN A 51 -32.42 9.67 -25.05
N ASP A 52 -33.47 8.86 -24.85
CA ASP A 52 -34.03 8.60 -23.53
C ASP A 52 -33.20 7.56 -22.80
N THR A 53 -32.91 7.81 -21.53
CA THR A 53 -32.19 6.86 -20.68
C THR A 53 -33.07 5.65 -20.38
N ILE A 54 -32.69 4.48 -20.87
CA ILE A 54 -33.41 3.23 -20.64
C ILE A 54 -32.98 2.62 -19.30
N ARG A 55 -31.68 2.67 -19.00
CA ARG A 55 -31.09 2.13 -17.76
C ARG A 55 -29.78 2.78 -17.42
N SER A 56 -29.38 2.65 -16.16
CA SER A 56 -28.06 3.10 -15.69
C SER A 56 -27.27 1.91 -15.15
N ILE A 57 -25.99 1.87 -15.51
CA ILE A 57 -25.01 0.93 -14.96
C ILE A 57 -24.20 1.70 -13.93
N ILE A 58 -24.28 1.27 -12.69
CA ILE A 58 -23.58 1.90 -11.57
C ILE A 58 -22.43 0.98 -11.18
N SER A 59 -21.21 1.53 -11.19
CA SER A 59 -19.99 0.84 -10.78
C SER A 59 -19.35 1.60 -9.62
N ARG A 60 -18.99 0.88 -8.57
CA ARG A 60 -18.31 1.42 -7.39
C ARG A 60 -17.04 0.62 -7.15
N TYR A 61 -15.94 1.34 -7.05
CA TYR A 61 -14.62 0.80 -6.78
C TYR A 61 -14.11 1.35 -5.46
N ASN A 62 -13.64 0.48 -4.59
CA ASN A 62 -13.05 0.82 -3.32
C ASN A 62 -11.76 0.05 -3.12
N GLY A 63 -10.69 0.74 -2.73
CA GLY A 63 -9.43 0.11 -2.36
C GLY A 63 -8.97 0.65 -1.02
N ILE A 64 -8.57 -0.26 -0.14
CA ILE A 64 -8.04 0.07 1.18
C ILE A 64 -6.86 -0.83 1.51
N GLY A 65 -5.99 -0.37 2.39
CA GLY A 65 -4.87 -1.14 2.90
C GLY A 65 -3.53 -0.47 2.66
N GLY A 66 -2.47 -1.27 2.67
CA GLY A 66 -1.12 -0.80 2.44
C GLY A 66 -0.09 -1.79 2.93
N VAL A 67 1.17 -1.44 2.77
CA VAL A 67 2.32 -2.21 3.20
C VAL A 67 3.07 -1.40 4.26
N ASN A 68 3.40 -2.04 5.35
CA ASN A 68 4.25 -1.51 6.41
C ASN A 68 5.62 -2.21 6.35
N LYS A 69 6.61 -1.53 6.88
CA LYS A 69 8.00 -1.98 6.94
C LYS A 69 8.47 -1.92 8.39
N VAL A 70 8.93 -3.04 8.92
CA VAL A 70 9.75 -3.09 10.12
C VAL A 70 11.19 -3.23 9.70
N PHE A 71 12.09 -2.49 10.32
CA PHE A 71 13.51 -2.59 10.00
C PHE A 71 14.37 -2.68 11.26
N LEU A 72 15.51 -3.33 11.08
CA LEU A 72 16.63 -3.36 12.03
C LEU A 72 17.87 -2.87 11.31
N GLY A 73 18.35 -1.70 11.70
CA GLY A 73 19.51 -1.05 11.11
C GLY A 73 20.75 -1.14 12.01
N PHE A 74 21.89 -1.19 11.34
CA PHE A 74 23.20 -1.22 11.97
C PHE A 74 24.13 -0.21 11.27
N GLY A 75 24.84 0.57 12.06
CA GLY A 75 25.84 1.50 11.59
C GLY A 75 27.16 1.33 12.35
N TYR A 76 28.29 1.45 11.65
CA TYR A 76 29.62 1.37 12.25
C TYR A 76 30.51 2.49 11.74
N ARG A 77 31.13 3.19 12.68
CA ARG A 77 32.14 4.21 12.37
C ARG A 77 33.49 3.55 12.12
N LEU A 78 33.83 3.32 10.85
CA LEU A 78 35.06 2.68 10.43
C LEU A 78 36.29 3.55 10.72
N THR A 79 36.20 4.84 10.35
CA THR A 79 37.19 5.86 10.62
C THR A 79 36.55 7.15 11.13
N LYS A 80 37.35 8.20 11.37
CA LYS A 80 36.80 9.53 11.73
C LYS A 80 35.95 10.13 10.63
N ASN A 81 36.13 9.68 9.39
CA ASN A 81 35.53 10.26 8.20
C ASN A 81 34.60 9.30 7.47
N ILE A 82 34.69 7.97 7.72
CA ILE A 82 33.96 6.95 6.99
C ILE A 82 33.06 6.19 7.97
N ASN A 83 31.77 6.13 7.62
CA ASN A 83 30.82 5.24 8.29
C ASN A 83 30.23 4.28 7.25
N ILE A 84 30.00 3.06 7.68
CA ILE A 84 29.32 2.01 6.91
C ILE A 84 28.09 1.59 7.68
N GLY A 85 27.08 1.13 6.99
CA GLY A 85 25.86 0.64 7.63
C GLY A 85 24.99 -0.11 6.68
N GLY A 86 23.95 -0.67 7.22
CA GLY A 86 22.89 -1.31 6.48
C GLY A 86 21.73 -1.61 7.38
N ASP A 87 20.65 -2.04 6.78
CA ASP A 87 19.46 -2.47 7.49
C ASP A 87 18.83 -3.68 6.83
N LEU A 88 18.14 -4.46 7.65
CA LEU A 88 17.31 -5.57 7.24
C LEU A 88 15.85 -5.14 7.45
N GLN A 89 15.05 -5.32 6.43
CA GLN A 89 13.68 -4.84 6.38
C GLN A 89 12.72 -6.01 6.14
N TYR A 90 11.65 -6.07 6.92
CA TYR A 90 10.52 -6.95 6.69
C TYR A 90 9.29 -6.14 6.32
N ASN A 91 8.82 -6.36 5.10
CA ASN A 91 7.62 -5.72 4.57
C ASN A 91 6.42 -6.64 4.75
N PHE A 92 5.31 -6.11 5.21
CA PHE A 92 4.07 -6.84 5.41
C PHE A 92 2.86 -5.92 5.30
N GLY A 93 1.75 -6.47 4.83
CA GLY A 93 0.51 -5.73 4.73
C GLY A 93 -0.53 -6.41 3.87
N THR A 94 -1.72 -5.85 3.87
CA THR A 94 -2.86 -6.37 3.11
C THR A 94 -3.46 -5.23 2.30
N ILE A 95 -3.75 -5.51 1.03
CA ILE A 95 -4.49 -4.61 0.14
C ILE A 95 -5.79 -5.30 -0.23
N GLU A 96 -6.90 -4.64 0.05
CA GLU A 96 -8.24 -5.10 -0.32
C GLU A 96 -8.84 -4.16 -1.37
N THR A 97 -9.33 -4.74 -2.47
CA THR A 97 -10.05 -4.01 -3.50
C THR A 97 -11.44 -4.62 -3.71
N LYS A 98 -12.45 -3.76 -3.71
CA LYS A 98 -13.85 -4.13 -3.93
C LYS A 98 -14.37 -3.43 -5.16
N SER A 99 -15.01 -4.20 -6.04
CA SER A 99 -15.73 -3.69 -7.21
C SER A 99 -17.18 -4.15 -7.09
N LEU A 100 -18.12 -3.22 -7.10
CA LEU A 100 -19.56 -3.48 -7.12
C LEU A 100 -20.14 -2.90 -8.41
N GLN A 101 -20.84 -3.74 -9.18
CA GLN A 101 -21.54 -3.31 -10.39
C GLN A 101 -22.98 -3.79 -10.35
N TYR A 102 -23.91 -2.89 -10.65
CA TYR A 102 -25.33 -3.21 -10.78
C TYR A 102 -26.02 -2.31 -11.80
N GLN A 103 -27.16 -2.77 -12.30
CA GLN A 103 -28.01 -2.03 -13.20
C GLN A 103 -29.29 -1.64 -12.47
N THR A 104 -29.84 -0.48 -12.79
CA THR A 104 -31.00 0.07 -12.08
C THR A 104 -32.31 -0.67 -12.35
N ASP A 105 -32.38 -1.43 -13.43
CA ASP A 105 -33.51 -2.26 -13.85
C ASP A 105 -33.41 -3.72 -13.36
N LEU A 106 -32.31 -4.09 -12.71
CA LEU A 106 -32.08 -5.44 -12.19
C LEU A 106 -32.04 -5.44 -10.66
N GLN A 107 -32.61 -6.50 -10.07
CA GLN A 107 -32.62 -6.71 -8.63
C GLN A 107 -31.26 -7.17 -8.09
N TYR A 108 -30.43 -7.77 -8.95
CA TYR A 108 -29.15 -8.34 -8.59
C TYR A 108 -27.99 -7.59 -9.25
N GLY A 109 -26.89 -7.54 -8.53
CA GLY A 109 -25.62 -7.03 -8.99
C GLY A 109 -24.48 -8.02 -8.76
N SER A 110 -23.30 -7.67 -9.22
CA SER A 110 -22.07 -8.43 -9.00
C SER A 110 -21.13 -7.63 -8.11
N ARG A 111 -20.56 -8.29 -7.13
CA ARG A 111 -19.47 -7.75 -6.31
C ARG A 111 -18.25 -8.66 -6.39
N GLU A 112 -17.13 -8.08 -6.70
CA GLU A 112 -15.83 -8.72 -6.67
C GLU A 112 -15.03 -8.17 -5.49
N ASN A 113 -14.42 -9.05 -4.71
CA ASN A 113 -13.55 -8.71 -3.59
C ASN A 113 -12.22 -9.43 -3.77
N ASN A 114 -11.14 -8.66 -3.94
CA ASN A 114 -9.78 -9.16 -4.06
C ASN A 114 -9.00 -8.73 -2.82
N VAL A 115 -8.31 -9.68 -2.21
CA VAL A 115 -7.42 -9.48 -1.07
C VAL A 115 -6.04 -9.98 -1.44
N SER A 116 -5.03 -9.15 -1.26
CA SER A 116 -3.62 -9.47 -1.48
C SER A 116 -2.84 -9.27 -0.19
N ASP A 117 -2.33 -10.38 0.36
CA ASP A 117 -1.45 -10.38 1.53
C ASP A 117 0.00 -10.36 1.08
N LEU A 118 0.68 -9.25 1.36
CA LEU A 118 2.03 -8.95 0.90
C LEU A 118 3.05 -9.20 2.01
N ARG A 119 4.10 -9.95 1.71
CA ARG A 119 5.20 -10.24 2.65
C ARG A 119 6.52 -10.38 1.91
N GLY A 120 7.58 -9.80 2.48
CA GLY A 120 8.92 -9.96 1.91
C GLY A 120 10.00 -9.31 2.74
N VAL A 121 11.22 -9.74 2.49
CA VAL A 121 12.43 -9.24 3.14
C VAL A 121 13.28 -8.55 2.10
N ASN A 122 13.85 -7.42 2.44
CA ASN A 122 14.90 -6.74 1.68
C ASN A 122 15.94 -6.15 2.64
N PHE A 123 17.06 -5.74 2.10
CA PHE A 123 18.11 -5.10 2.88
C PHE A 123 18.73 -3.95 2.08
N ASP A 124 19.26 -2.98 2.80
CA ASP A 124 20.00 -1.86 2.24
C ASP A 124 21.38 -1.80 2.83
N LEU A 125 22.35 -1.38 2.02
CA LEU A 125 23.73 -1.14 2.43
C LEU A 125 24.10 0.30 2.11
N GLY A 126 24.92 0.90 2.96
CA GLY A 126 25.34 2.28 2.76
C GLY A 126 26.75 2.56 3.28
N ILE A 127 27.38 3.51 2.62
CA ILE A 127 28.65 4.09 3.05
C ILE A 127 28.54 5.61 3.01
N THR A 128 29.03 6.25 4.04
CA THR A 128 29.10 7.72 4.09
C THR A 128 30.53 8.18 4.31
N TYR A 129 30.91 9.23 3.63
CA TYR A 129 32.15 9.94 3.81
C TYR A 129 31.90 11.37 4.23
N GLN A 130 32.51 11.79 5.32
CA GLN A 130 32.39 13.16 5.83
C GLN A 130 33.76 13.68 6.21
N THR A 131 34.10 14.88 5.74
CA THR A 131 35.35 15.54 6.12
C THR A 131 35.16 17.04 6.22
N LYS A 132 35.97 17.68 7.07
CA LYS A 132 36.08 19.15 7.10
C LYS A 132 37.16 19.54 6.10
N VAL A 133 36.81 20.36 5.11
CA VAL A 133 37.75 20.91 4.14
C VAL A 133 38.54 22.06 4.78
N ASN A 134 37.84 22.91 5.52
CA ASN A 134 38.42 23.98 6.33
C ASN A 134 37.44 24.37 7.46
N SER A 135 37.73 25.47 8.18
CA SER A 135 36.89 25.97 9.26
C SER A 135 35.46 26.40 8.81
N LYS A 136 35.26 26.68 7.52
CA LYS A 136 33.95 27.15 6.98
C LYS A 136 33.21 26.09 6.19
N TYR A 137 33.90 25.07 5.66
CA TYR A 137 33.29 24.10 4.74
C TYR A 137 33.51 22.67 5.24
N SER A 138 32.42 21.88 5.16
CA SER A 138 32.43 20.44 5.34
C SER A 138 31.94 19.76 4.06
N PHE A 139 32.60 18.68 3.68
CA PHE A 139 32.18 17.84 2.55
C PHE A 139 31.49 16.60 3.10
N PHE A 140 30.35 16.26 2.52
CA PHE A 140 29.60 15.05 2.82
C PHE A 140 29.24 14.36 1.51
N SER A 141 29.46 13.03 1.47
CA SER A 141 29.06 12.17 0.36
C SER A 141 28.50 10.86 0.90
N SER A 142 27.53 10.30 0.22
CA SER A 142 26.95 9.01 0.57
C SER A 142 26.67 8.18 -0.67
N LEU A 143 26.82 6.88 -0.53
CA LEU A 143 26.42 5.88 -1.50
C LEU A 143 25.55 4.86 -0.78
N ALA A 144 24.38 4.57 -1.35
CA ALA A 144 23.48 3.52 -0.89
C ALA A 144 23.28 2.49 -2.00
N TYR A 145 23.13 1.25 -1.62
CA TYR A 145 22.84 0.14 -2.52
C TYR A 145 21.70 -0.69 -1.96
N THR A 146 20.62 -0.79 -2.72
CA THR A 146 19.45 -1.62 -2.45
C THR A 146 19.38 -2.70 -3.51
N PRO A 147 19.61 -3.97 -3.21
CA PRO A 147 19.47 -5.05 -4.19
C PRO A 147 17.99 -5.26 -4.56
N GLU A 148 17.76 -5.80 -5.75
CA GLU A 148 16.43 -6.20 -6.18
C GLU A 148 15.82 -7.19 -5.18
N ALA A 149 14.62 -6.93 -4.73
CA ALA A 149 13.88 -7.77 -3.82
C ALA A 149 12.46 -8.00 -4.35
N ALA A 150 11.78 -9.01 -3.83
CA ALA A 150 10.40 -9.30 -4.19
C ALA A 150 9.53 -9.51 -2.95
N LEU A 151 8.32 -8.99 -3.00
CA LEU A 151 7.26 -9.32 -2.06
C LEU A 151 6.45 -10.49 -2.60
N ASN A 152 6.24 -11.50 -1.78
CA ASN A 152 5.27 -12.55 -2.07
C ASN A 152 3.87 -11.99 -1.80
N SER A 153 2.95 -12.25 -2.73
CA SER A 153 1.55 -11.84 -2.64
C SER A 153 0.68 -13.08 -2.63
N GLY A 154 0.09 -13.40 -1.47
CA GLY A 154 -0.97 -14.38 -1.34
C GLY A 154 -2.30 -13.76 -1.78
N ASN A 155 -2.92 -14.30 -2.83
CA ASN A 155 -4.07 -13.68 -3.46
C ASN A 155 -5.34 -14.49 -3.22
N THR A 156 -6.41 -13.80 -2.79
CA THR A 156 -7.75 -14.35 -2.64
C THR A 156 -8.74 -13.51 -3.44
N ARG A 157 -9.57 -14.15 -4.26
CA ARG A 157 -10.59 -13.51 -5.06
C ARG A 157 -11.95 -14.14 -4.80
N ASN A 158 -12.92 -13.32 -4.42
CA ASN A 158 -14.30 -13.72 -4.26
C ASN A 158 -15.19 -12.97 -5.25
N ILE A 159 -16.04 -13.70 -5.93
CA ILE A 159 -17.13 -13.14 -6.75
C ILE A 159 -18.43 -13.43 -6.05
N GLU A 160 -19.26 -12.41 -5.87
CA GLU A 160 -20.51 -12.50 -5.14
C GLU A 160 -21.67 -11.96 -5.99
N ILE A 161 -22.77 -12.69 -5.98
CA ILE A 161 -24.06 -12.17 -6.45
C ILE A 161 -24.70 -11.46 -5.26
N VAL A 162 -25.05 -10.19 -5.45
CA VAL A 162 -25.62 -9.35 -4.41
C VAL A 162 -26.99 -8.82 -4.82
N GLN A 163 -27.90 -8.76 -3.86
CA GLN A 163 -29.18 -8.10 -4.00
C GLN A 163 -29.11 -6.70 -3.40
N LEU A 164 -29.60 -5.72 -4.13
CA LEU A 164 -29.65 -4.36 -3.64
C LEU A 164 -30.86 -4.19 -2.72
N LEU A 165 -30.60 -3.85 -1.47
CA LEU A 165 -31.64 -3.49 -0.48
C LEU A 165 -31.90 -1.98 -0.48
N SER A 166 -30.86 -1.18 -0.78
CA SER A 166 -30.92 0.27 -0.92
C SER A 166 -29.74 0.78 -1.74
N THR A 167 -29.66 2.09 -1.98
CA THR A 167 -28.53 2.71 -2.69
C THR A 167 -27.15 2.48 -2.03
N SER A 168 -27.12 2.10 -0.76
CA SER A 168 -25.89 1.87 0.00
C SER A 168 -25.78 0.49 0.67
N ALA A 169 -26.87 -0.28 0.70
CA ALA A 169 -26.91 -1.59 1.35
C ALA A 169 -27.13 -2.71 0.34
N VAL A 170 -26.30 -3.73 0.41
CA VAL A 170 -26.38 -4.94 -0.42
C VAL A 170 -26.37 -6.18 0.47
N SER A 171 -27.18 -7.16 0.13
CA SER A 171 -27.19 -8.50 0.72
C SER A 171 -26.47 -9.46 -0.21
N VAL A 172 -25.59 -10.30 0.33
CA VAL A 172 -24.94 -11.37 -0.44
C VAL A 172 -25.88 -12.55 -0.54
N ILE A 173 -26.17 -12.96 -1.77
CA ILE A 173 -27.02 -14.13 -2.07
C ILE A 173 -26.14 -15.35 -2.28
N GLU A 174 -25.08 -15.19 -3.05
CA GLU A 174 -24.16 -16.28 -3.38
C GLU A 174 -22.73 -15.76 -3.39
N ARG A 175 -21.80 -16.58 -2.94
CA ARG A 175 -20.36 -16.28 -2.95
C ARG A 175 -19.60 -17.43 -3.57
N GLN A 176 -18.78 -17.14 -4.54
CA GLN A 176 -17.85 -18.06 -5.16
C GLN A 176 -16.41 -17.62 -4.89
N ASN A 177 -15.62 -18.51 -4.28
CA ASN A 177 -14.18 -18.28 -4.13
C ASN A 177 -13.49 -18.77 -5.40
N ILE A 178 -12.72 -17.86 -6.00
CA ILE A 178 -11.92 -18.16 -7.19
C ILE A 178 -10.47 -18.37 -6.73
N SER A 179 -9.95 -19.55 -7.04
CA SER A 179 -8.53 -19.84 -6.81
C SER A 179 -7.68 -18.93 -7.71
N VAL A 180 -6.80 -18.16 -7.11
CA VAL A 180 -5.85 -17.28 -7.80
C VAL A 180 -4.46 -17.69 -7.36
N GLU A 181 -3.53 -17.78 -8.29
CA GLU A 181 -2.14 -18.10 -7.99
C GLU A 181 -1.47 -16.97 -7.19
N ASP A 182 -0.61 -17.36 -6.28
CA ASP A 182 0.26 -16.43 -5.57
C ASP A 182 1.25 -15.81 -6.55
N THR A 183 1.51 -14.54 -6.38
CA THR A 183 2.38 -13.76 -7.27
C THR A 183 3.55 -13.15 -6.51
N LYS A 184 4.54 -12.64 -7.26
CA LYS A 184 5.66 -11.89 -6.69
C LYS A 184 5.68 -10.50 -7.27
N ILE A 185 5.72 -9.50 -6.41
CA ILE A 185 5.84 -8.09 -6.77
C ILE A 185 7.30 -7.69 -6.58
N LYS A 186 7.96 -7.33 -7.66
CA LYS A 186 9.33 -6.84 -7.61
C LYS A 186 9.37 -5.43 -7.01
N LEU A 187 10.26 -5.23 -6.05
CA LEU A 187 10.58 -3.91 -5.55
C LEU A 187 11.67 -3.28 -6.44
N PRO A 188 11.59 -1.99 -6.71
CA PRO A 188 12.66 -1.30 -7.42
C PRO A 188 13.96 -1.32 -6.60
N SER A 189 15.07 -1.51 -7.28
CA SER A 189 16.43 -1.37 -6.76
C SER A 189 16.88 0.07 -6.74
#